data_df2a2db533d3801889e8f050716fb1dc
#
_entry.id   df2a2db533d3801889e8f050716fb1dc
#
_cell.length_a   1.000
_cell.length_b   1.000
_cell.length_c   1.000
_cell.angle_alpha   90.00
_cell.angle_beta   90.00
_cell.angle_gamma   90.00
#
_symmetry.space_group_name_H-M   'P 1'
#
loop_
_entity.id
_entity.type
_entity.pdbx_description
1 polymer ?
#
loop_
_entity_poly.entity_id
_entity_poly.type
_entity_poly.pdbx_seq_one_letter_code
_entity_poly.pdbx_strand_id
1 'polypeptide(L)'
;MKILTKLWTNLINKITNKKYLAAVSGGPDSMAMLNMYKRNISVVCHVNYHKRESADRDQEIVVDFCKKNNLPIEILDVDEKVYEKYAHIDNFQAKARLIRYDFFKEIGKKYNIQHLYIAHNFDDFLETAYMQRARQSKALFYGIKESNVVNGMIVKRPVLFICKQTLQRYCDENKIKYGIDETNELDIYERNRVRKTISNWSLNEVYDFKKAVLKYNKEHSSFANFVELSYIEFKKNKYRYDYFVRQDDGVQYYLIYYFLIDQKISNPNENKIISLIKFFGKQINKEKAYRVQENLYIHVNEDDLISLISYDKNDVIDDPNIIEKQAGN
;
A
#
# COMPACT_ATOMS: atom_id res chain seq x y z
N MET A 1 1.40 -9.77 31.57
CA MET A 1 1.59 -9.52 30.13
C MET A 1 2.25 -10.69 29.40
N LYS A 2 3.34 -11.31 29.90
CA LYS A 2 4.02 -12.49 29.26
C LYS A 2 3.13 -13.72 29.00
N ILE A 3 2.11 -13.97 29.81
CA ILE A 3 1.23 -15.16 29.72
C ILE A 3 0.17 -14.95 28.61
N LEU A 4 -0.40 -13.76 28.49
CA LEU A 4 -1.42 -13.45 27.47
C LEU A 4 -0.82 -13.43 26.05
N THR A 5 0.38 -12.86 25.89
CA THR A 5 1.09 -12.88 24.59
C THR A 5 1.44 -14.31 24.20
N LYS A 6 1.87 -15.14 25.16
CA LYS A 6 2.24 -16.55 24.89
C LYS A 6 1.02 -17.41 24.54
N LEU A 7 -0.12 -17.17 25.16
CA LEU A 7 -1.39 -17.85 24.85
C LEU A 7 -1.94 -17.44 23.48
N TRP A 8 -1.91 -16.15 23.14
CA TRP A 8 -2.31 -15.64 21.83
C TRP A 8 -1.40 -16.17 20.72
N THR A 9 -0.09 -16.12 20.91
CA THR A 9 0.89 -16.64 19.93
C THR A 9 0.71 -18.16 19.74
N ASN A 10 0.45 -18.92 20.81
CA ASN A 10 0.22 -20.36 20.71
C ASN A 10 -1.13 -20.72 20.07
N LEU A 11 -2.16 -19.91 20.26
CA LEU A 11 -3.48 -20.12 19.62
C LEU A 11 -3.41 -19.85 18.11
N ILE A 12 -2.72 -18.78 17.70
CA ILE A 12 -2.48 -18.44 16.28
C ILE A 12 -1.61 -19.52 15.62
N ASN A 13 -0.59 -20.02 16.31
CA ASN A 13 0.32 -21.04 15.79
C ASN A 13 -0.34 -22.43 15.61
N LYS A 14 -1.43 -22.72 16.30
CA LYS A 14 -2.18 -23.98 16.15
C LYS A 14 -3.13 -24.03 14.95
N ILE A 15 -3.46 -22.88 14.36
CA ILE A 15 -4.58 -22.80 13.41
C ILE A 15 -4.16 -22.82 11.93
N THR A 16 -2.89 -22.62 11.59
CA THR A 16 -2.49 -22.65 10.18
C THR A 16 -1.10 -23.25 9.96
N ASN A 17 -1.05 -24.37 9.25
CA ASN A 17 0.17 -24.90 8.57
C ASN A 17 0.67 -23.97 7.44
N LYS A 18 0.32 -22.67 7.48
CA LYS A 18 0.67 -21.74 6.42
C LYS A 18 2.10 -21.25 6.59
N LYS A 19 2.85 -21.33 5.53
CA LYS A 19 4.20 -20.80 5.42
C LYS A 19 4.14 -19.31 5.01
N TYR A 20 5.02 -18.51 5.60
CA TYR A 20 5.09 -17.07 5.34
C TYR A 20 6.50 -16.64 4.92
N LEU A 21 6.58 -15.72 3.99
CA LEU A 21 7.73 -14.84 3.87
C LEU A 21 7.65 -13.75 4.93
N ALA A 22 8.78 -13.21 5.36
CA ALA A 22 8.83 -12.05 6.25
C ALA A 22 9.69 -10.95 5.64
N ALA A 23 9.10 -9.77 5.42
CA ALA A 23 9.86 -8.58 5.04
C ALA A 23 10.49 -7.96 6.30
N VAL A 24 11.82 -7.97 6.38
CA VAL A 24 12.57 -7.54 7.56
C VAL A 24 13.59 -6.48 7.16
N SER A 25 13.46 -5.28 7.75
CA SER A 25 14.34 -4.15 7.47
C SER A 25 15.56 -4.04 8.40
N GLY A 26 15.58 -4.79 9.50
CA GLY A 26 16.59 -4.65 10.55
C GLY A 26 16.18 -3.71 11.70
N GLY A 27 15.18 -2.87 11.50
CA GLY A 27 14.65 -1.99 12.55
C GLY A 27 13.81 -2.72 13.61
N PRO A 28 13.52 -2.06 14.76
CA PRO A 28 12.92 -2.70 15.95
C PRO A 28 11.59 -3.41 15.65
N ASP A 29 10.70 -2.78 14.85
CA ASP A 29 9.38 -3.34 14.54
C ASP A 29 9.49 -4.65 13.77
N SER A 30 10.37 -4.69 12.77
CA SER A 30 10.58 -5.86 11.93
C SER A 30 11.32 -6.98 12.66
N MET A 31 12.27 -6.64 13.53
CA MET A 31 13.00 -7.62 14.33
C MET A 31 12.12 -8.20 15.45
N ALA A 32 11.26 -7.38 16.07
CA ALA A 32 10.25 -7.87 17.03
C ALA A 32 9.28 -8.83 16.34
N MET A 33 8.72 -8.45 15.18
CA MET A 33 7.84 -9.32 14.40
C MET A 33 8.53 -10.62 14.03
N LEU A 34 9.77 -10.55 13.52
CA LEU A 34 10.55 -11.73 13.13
C LEU A 34 10.70 -12.71 14.30
N ASN A 35 11.06 -12.22 15.49
CA ASN A 35 11.23 -13.10 16.65
C ASN A 35 9.89 -13.65 17.18
N MET A 36 8.82 -12.85 17.22
CA MET A 36 7.49 -13.27 17.67
C MET A 36 6.92 -14.39 16.80
N TYR A 37 7.12 -14.30 15.48
CA TYR A 37 6.48 -15.17 14.49
C TYR A 37 7.44 -16.12 13.78
N LYS A 38 8.69 -16.24 14.22
CA LYS A 38 9.74 -17.06 13.57
C LYS A 38 9.34 -18.50 13.26
N ARG A 39 8.45 -19.11 14.06
CA ARG A 39 7.96 -20.49 13.83
C ARG A 39 7.06 -20.63 12.60
N ASN A 40 6.45 -19.53 12.13
CA ASN A 40 5.59 -19.49 10.96
C ASN A 40 6.31 -18.97 9.71
N ILE A 41 7.52 -18.41 9.90
CA ILE A 41 8.31 -17.82 8.84
C ILE A 41 9.18 -18.91 8.22
N SER A 42 9.05 -19.08 6.91
CA SER A 42 9.86 -20.05 6.14
C SER A 42 11.07 -19.39 5.48
N VAL A 43 10.95 -18.11 5.10
CA VAL A 43 12.04 -17.35 4.47
C VAL A 43 11.95 -15.89 4.90
N VAL A 44 13.06 -15.32 5.27
CA VAL A 44 13.22 -13.89 5.54
C VAL A 44 13.65 -13.20 4.25
N CYS A 45 13.03 -12.05 3.94
CA CYS A 45 13.37 -11.21 2.81
C CYS A 45 13.90 -9.86 3.33
N HIS A 46 15.14 -9.54 2.98
CA HIS A 46 15.78 -8.25 3.28
C HIS A 46 16.07 -7.51 1.98
N VAL A 47 15.91 -6.17 1.98
CA VAL A 47 16.27 -5.31 0.84
C VAL A 47 17.21 -4.23 1.33
N ASN A 48 18.43 -4.23 0.82
CA ASN A 48 19.42 -3.20 1.08
C ASN A 48 19.46 -2.23 -0.11
N TYR A 49 19.18 -0.96 0.16
CA TYR A 49 19.20 0.10 -0.87
C TYR A 49 20.55 0.82 -0.95
N HIS A 50 21.48 0.55 -0.06
CA HIS A 50 22.79 1.23 0.06
C HIS A 50 22.69 2.77 0.08
N LYS A 51 21.58 3.32 0.66
CA LYS A 51 21.32 4.77 0.73
C LYS A 51 21.76 5.41 2.04
N ARG A 52 22.18 4.61 3.01
CA ARG A 52 22.60 5.03 4.34
C ARG A 52 23.84 4.23 4.74
N GLU A 53 24.75 4.83 5.48
CA GLU A 53 25.90 4.13 6.05
C GLU A 53 25.47 2.97 6.99
N SER A 54 24.34 3.16 7.67
CA SER A 54 23.77 2.14 8.57
C SER A 54 23.07 0.97 7.86
N ALA A 55 22.91 1.01 6.53
CA ALA A 55 22.16 -0.02 5.79
C ALA A 55 22.82 -1.40 5.88
N ASP A 56 24.15 -1.47 5.78
CA ASP A 56 24.91 -2.71 5.86
C ASP A 56 24.88 -3.28 7.28
N ARG A 57 24.95 -2.44 8.32
CA ARG A 57 24.75 -2.83 9.72
C ARG A 57 23.36 -3.48 9.92
N ASP A 58 22.31 -2.87 9.37
CA ASP A 58 20.96 -3.38 9.50
C ASP A 58 20.81 -4.75 8.81
N GLN A 59 21.45 -4.94 7.67
CA GLN A 59 21.54 -6.23 6.97
C GLN A 59 22.27 -7.28 7.81
N GLU A 60 23.42 -6.95 8.39
CA GLU A 60 24.17 -7.86 9.26
C GLU A 60 23.34 -8.33 10.46
N ILE A 61 22.59 -7.42 11.11
CA ILE A 61 21.68 -7.74 12.22
C ILE A 61 20.66 -8.81 11.80
N VAL A 62 20.06 -8.65 10.61
CA VAL A 62 19.06 -9.62 10.09
C VAL A 62 19.72 -10.95 9.77
N VAL A 63 20.89 -10.94 9.10
CA VAL A 63 21.66 -12.15 8.75
C VAL A 63 22.05 -12.93 10.01
N ASP A 64 22.59 -12.25 11.02
CA ASP A 64 22.99 -12.87 12.28
C ASP A 64 21.80 -13.50 13.02
N PHE A 65 20.66 -12.81 13.04
CA PHE A 65 19.45 -13.36 13.61
C PHE A 65 18.98 -14.62 12.87
N CYS A 66 19.01 -14.57 11.53
CA CYS A 66 18.62 -15.72 10.70
C CYS A 66 19.55 -16.92 10.92
N LYS A 67 20.86 -16.71 10.92
CA LYS A 67 21.87 -17.75 11.20
C LYS A 67 21.62 -18.40 12.58
N LYS A 68 21.45 -17.58 13.62
CA LYS A 68 21.20 -18.04 14.98
C LYS A 68 19.91 -18.84 15.16
N ASN A 69 18.90 -18.60 14.32
CA ASN A 69 17.59 -19.26 14.40
C ASN A 69 17.35 -20.28 13.29
N ASN A 70 18.35 -20.59 12.45
CA ASN A 70 18.26 -21.50 11.30
C ASN A 70 17.13 -21.10 10.32
N LEU A 71 16.97 -19.80 10.06
CA LEU A 71 16.00 -19.27 9.12
C LEU A 71 16.66 -18.97 7.78
N PRO A 72 16.13 -19.47 6.65
CA PRO A 72 16.57 -19.06 5.34
C PRO A 72 16.36 -17.56 5.14
N ILE A 73 17.33 -16.89 4.49
CA ILE A 73 17.27 -15.48 4.16
C ILE A 73 17.59 -15.27 2.70
N GLU A 74 16.80 -14.42 2.04
CA GLU A 74 17.02 -13.90 0.70
C GLU A 74 17.26 -12.39 0.80
N ILE A 75 18.33 -11.91 0.18
CA ILE A 75 18.73 -10.51 0.23
C ILE A 75 18.70 -9.95 -1.20
N LEU A 76 18.11 -8.79 -1.34
CA LEU A 76 18.22 -7.97 -2.54
C LEU A 76 19.14 -6.79 -2.26
N ASP A 77 20.33 -6.83 -2.81
CA ASP A 77 21.21 -5.67 -2.88
C ASP A 77 20.78 -4.83 -4.10
N VAL A 78 20.32 -3.61 -3.84
CA VAL A 78 19.79 -2.73 -4.90
C VAL A 78 20.96 -1.95 -5.51
N ASP A 79 21.48 -2.47 -6.61
CA ASP A 79 22.52 -1.84 -7.42
C ASP A 79 21.94 -0.90 -8.50
N GLU A 80 22.81 -0.29 -9.30
CA GLU A 80 22.43 0.61 -10.41
C GLU A 80 21.52 -0.09 -11.43
N LYS A 81 21.78 -1.36 -11.74
CA LYS A 81 20.98 -2.13 -12.71
C LYS A 81 19.54 -2.35 -12.21
N VAL A 82 19.36 -2.56 -10.89
CA VAL A 82 18.02 -2.63 -10.29
C VAL A 82 17.36 -1.26 -10.37
N TYR A 83 18.07 -0.16 -10.08
CA TYR A 83 17.49 1.18 -10.17
C TYR A 83 17.08 1.57 -11.60
N GLU A 84 17.84 1.17 -12.62
CA GLU A 84 17.54 1.43 -14.03
C GLU A 84 16.20 0.84 -14.47
N LYS A 85 15.84 -0.36 -14.02
CA LYS A 85 14.52 -0.99 -14.31
C LYS A 85 13.33 -0.12 -13.88
N TYR A 86 13.54 0.74 -12.89
CA TYR A 86 12.52 1.61 -12.31
C TYR A 86 12.83 3.11 -12.56
N ALA A 87 13.66 3.44 -13.56
CA ALA A 87 14.07 4.81 -13.87
C ALA A 87 12.89 5.73 -14.18
N HIS A 88 11.82 5.17 -14.76
CA HIS A 88 10.57 5.88 -15.10
C HIS A 88 9.76 6.37 -13.86
N ILE A 89 10.22 6.08 -12.64
CA ILE A 89 9.56 6.49 -11.40
C ILE A 89 10.45 7.50 -10.69
N ASP A 90 10.04 8.76 -10.67
CA ASP A 90 10.82 9.85 -10.07
C ASP A 90 10.81 9.78 -8.54
N ASN A 91 9.65 9.47 -7.94
CA ASN A 91 9.52 9.42 -6.49
C ASN A 91 10.22 8.19 -5.92
N PHE A 92 11.30 8.43 -5.15
CA PHE A 92 12.10 7.37 -4.52
C PHE A 92 11.28 6.42 -3.64
N GLN A 93 10.32 6.92 -2.86
CA GLN A 93 9.50 6.08 -1.97
C GLN A 93 8.60 5.13 -2.77
N ALA A 94 8.02 5.63 -3.86
CA ALA A 94 7.23 4.82 -4.78
C ALA A 94 8.11 3.77 -5.48
N LYS A 95 9.29 4.17 -5.96
CA LYS A 95 10.29 3.31 -6.57
C LYS A 95 10.72 2.19 -5.62
N ALA A 96 11.15 2.54 -4.41
CA ALA A 96 11.56 1.59 -3.39
C ALA A 96 10.44 0.63 -2.99
N ARG A 97 9.20 1.10 -2.97
CA ARG A 97 8.04 0.26 -2.72
C ARG A 97 7.85 -0.80 -3.83
N LEU A 98 7.94 -0.42 -5.09
CA LEU A 98 7.82 -1.35 -6.22
C LEU A 98 8.93 -2.39 -6.21
N ILE A 99 10.19 -1.96 -6.08
CA ILE A 99 11.36 -2.85 -5.97
C ILE A 99 11.12 -3.92 -4.90
N ARG A 100 10.70 -3.51 -3.70
CA ARG A 100 10.41 -4.45 -2.60
C ARG A 100 9.33 -5.47 -2.95
N TYR A 101 8.20 -5.02 -3.48
CA TYR A 101 7.08 -5.94 -3.75
C TYR A 101 7.36 -6.86 -4.92
N ASP A 102 8.11 -6.43 -5.93
CA ASP A 102 8.53 -7.28 -7.04
C ASP A 102 9.50 -8.35 -6.54
N PHE A 103 10.47 -7.98 -5.70
CA PHE A 103 11.36 -8.92 -5.04
C PHE A 103 10.58 -9.95 -4.18
N PHE A 104 9.67 -9.49 -3.32
CA PHE A 104 8.88 -10.41 -2.48
C PHE A 104 8.05 -11.37 -3.33
N LYS A 105 7.51 -10.91 -4.44
CA LYS A 105 6.75 -11.75 -5.39
C LYS A 105 7.65 -12.79 -6.06
N GLU A 106 8.87 -12.41 -6.44
CA GLU A 106 9.86 -13.33 -7.02
C GLU A 106 10.23 -14.43 -6.01
N ILE A 107 10.58 -14.05 -4.78
CA ILE A 107 10.88 -15.01 -3.71
C ILE A 107 9.65 -15.86 -3.38
N GLY A 108 8.45 -15.28 -3.38
CA GLY A 108 7.20 -16.01 -3.23
C GLY A 108 7.02 -17.12 -4.28
N LYS A 109 7.35 -16.84 -5.54
CA LYS A 109 7.35 -17.85 -6.61
C LYS A 109 8.43 -18.92 -6.40
N LYS A 110 9.66 -18.51 -6.07
CA LYS A 110 10.79 -19.41 -5.82
C LYS A 110 10.50 -20.45 -4.74
N TYR A 111 9.83 -20.03 -3.66
CA TYR A 111 9.52 -20.89 -2.52
C TYR A 111 8.08 -21.41 -2.50
N ASN A 112 7.27 -21.09 -3.51
CA ASN A 112 5.84 -21.40 -3.58
C ASN A 112 5.06 -20.92 -2.35
N ILE A 113 5.30 -19.66 -1.94
CA ILE A 113 4.68 -19.00 -0.80
C ILE A 113 3.99 -17.72 -1.25
N GLN A 114 2.67 -17.59 -1.02
CA GLN A 114 1.88 -16.41 -1.38
C GLN A 114 1.67 -15.44 -0.20
N HIS A 115 2.02 -15.84 1.02
CA HIS A 115 1.77 -15.07 2.23
C HIS A 115 3.04 -14.31 2.67
N LEU A 116 2.88 -13.02 2.97
CA LEU A 116 3.96 -12.13 3.38
C LEU A 116 3.62 -11.41 4.69
N TYR A 117 4.50 -11.49 5.67
CA TYR A 117 4.45 -10.66 6.89
C TYR A 117 5.21 -9.34 6.68
N ILE A 118 4.55 -8.25 7.08
CA ILE A 118 5.14 -6.90 7.12
C ILE A 118 4.87 -6.27 8.49
N ALA A 119 5.88 -5.67 9.07
CA ALA A 119 5.84 -5.13 10.43
C ALA A 119 5.28 -3.70 10.52
N HIS A 120 4.18 -3.40 9.81
CA HIS A 120 3.45 -2.18 10.12
C HIS A 120 2.87 -2.28 11.53
N ASN A 121 3.00 -1.21 12.30
CA ASN A 121 2.60 -1.14 13.70
C ASN A 121 1.39 -0.20 13.91
N PHE A 122 1.02 0.05 15.18
CA PHE A 122 -0.14 0.88 15.51
C PHE A 122 0.08 2.37 15.17
N ASP A 123 1.30 2.85 15.31
CA ASP A 123 1.66 4.23 14.97
C ASP A 123 1.51 4.44 13.46
N ASP A 124 1.94 3.49 12.62
CA ASP A 124 1.72 3.51 11.17
C ASP A 124 0.24 3.55 10.80
N PHE A 125 -0.60 2.80 11.54
CA PHE A 125 -2.04 2.81 11.35
C PHE A 125 -2.63 4.20 11.64
N LEU A 126 -2.26 4.82 12.75
CA LEU A 126 -2.73 6.15 13.13
C LEU A 126 -2.26 7.23 12.15
N GLU A 127 -0.96 7.22 11.80
CA GLU A 127 -0.37 8.14 10.82
C GLU A 127 -1.13 8.09 9.50
N THR A 128 -1.37 6.88 8.98
CA THR A 128 -2.08 6.70 7.71
C THR A 128 -3.53 7.17 7.79
N ALA A 129 -4.25 6.83 8.86
CA ALA A 129 -5.63 7.26 9.05
C ALA A 129 -5.74 8.79 9.19
N TYR A 130 -4.80 9.41 9.90
CA TYR A 130 -4.74 10.86 10.05
C TYR A 130 -4.51 11.56 8.71
N MET A 131 -3.50 11.12 7.94
CA MET A 131 -3.21 11.69 6.62
C MET A 131 -4.40 11.56 5.67
N GLN A 132 -5.07 10.41 5.65
CA GLN A 132 -6.25 10.19 4.82
C GLN A 132 -7.39 11.14 5.20
N ARG A 133 -7.64 11.35 6.51
CA ARG A 133 -8.68 12.28 6.98
C ARG A 133 -8.32 13.74 6.73
N ALA A 134 -7.06 14.12 6.97
CA ALA A 134 -6.59 15.48 6.73
C ALA A 134 -6.72 15.90 5.25
N ARG A 135 -6.53 14.96 4.33
CA ARG A 135 -6.73 15.16 2.90
C ARG A 135 -8.19 15.08 2.46
N GLN A 136 -9.13 14.92 3.39
CA GLN A 136 -10.55 14.68 3.10
C GLN A 136 -10.78 13.58 2.06
N SER A 137 -9.90 12.58 2.04
CA SER A 137 -10.00 11.52 1.05
C SER A 137 -11.26 10.68 1.31
N LYS A 138 -11.99 10.33 0.26
CA LYS A 138 -13.09 9.36 0.30
C LYS A 138 -12.54 7.94 0.44
N ALA A 139 -11.76 7.67 1.48
CA ALA A 139 -11.20 6.35 1.68
C ALA A 139 -12.30 5.36 2.10
N LEU A 140 -12.38 4.21 1.43
CA LEU A 140 -13.25 3.10 1.84
C LEU A 140 -12.82 2.47 3.17
N PHE A 141 -11.59 2.72 3.57
CA PHE A 141 -10.99 2.22 4.79
C PHE A 141 -9.92 3.22 5.25
N TYR A 142 -10.05 3.74 6.46
CA TYR A 142 -9.04 4.60 7.06
C TYR A 142 -7.98 3.77 7.81
N GLY A 143 -6.71 4.19 7.66
CA GLY A 143 -5.57 3.49 8.22
C GLY A 143 -5.08 2.36 7.32
N ILE A 144 -4.48 1.35 7.92
CA ILE A 144 -3.88 0.20 7.22
C ILE A 144 -4.70 -1.05 7.53
N LYS A 145 -5.11 -1.81 6.51
CA LYS A 145 -5.81 -3.10 6.69
C LYS A 145 -4.84 -4.12 7.32
N GLU A 146 -5.33 -4.95 8.26
CA GLU A 146 -4.56 -6.05 8.86
C GLU A 146 -4.07 -7.04 7.81
N SER A 147 -4.91 -7.29 6.80
CA SER A 147 -4.56 -8.12 5.65
C SER A 147 -5.11 -7.52 4.36
N ASN A 148 -4.34 -7.59 3.28
CA ASN A 148 -4.78 -7.25 1.93
C ASN A 148 -3.89 -7.90 0.87
N VAL A 149 -4.32 -7.88 -0.38
CA VAL A 149 -3.50 -8.34 -1.50
C VAL A 149 -2.71 -7.15 -2.06
N VAL A 150 -1.41 -7.32 -2.23
CA VAL A 150 -0.52 -6.33 -2.87
C VAL A 150 0.40 -7.07 -3.85
N ASN A 151 0.40 -6.66 -5.10
CA ASN A 151 1.21 -7.26 -6.18
C ASN A 151 1.09 -8.80 -6.27
N GLY A 152 -0.12 -9.33 -5.98
CA GLY A 152 -0.40 -10.77 -5.98
C GLY A 152 0.03 -11.53 -4.72
N MET A 153 0.63 -10.84 -3.72
CA MET A 153 0.97 -11.42 -2.42
C MET A 153 -0.12 -11.10 -1.39
N ILE A 154 -0.47 -12.08 -0.57
CA ILE A 154 -1.36 -11.89 0.59
C ILE A 154 -0.53 -11.33 1.75
N VAL A 155 -0.57 -10.01 1.89
CA VAL A 155 0.16 -9.31 2.95
C VAL A 155 -0.63 -9.39 4.25
N LYS A 156 0.06 -9.74 5.35
CA LYS A 156 -0.47 -9.69 6.73
C LYS A 156 0.43 -8.85 7.61
N ARG A 157 -0.18 -8.17 8.58
CA ARG A 157 0.50 -7.25 9.51
C ARG A 157 0.26 -7.68 10.95
N PRO A 158 0.97 -8.71 11.41
CA PRO A 158 0.65 -9.36 12.69
C PRO A 158 0.91 -8.49 13.91
N VAL A 159 1.63 -7.37 13.76
CA VAL A 159 1.94 -6.41 14.84
C VAL A 159 1.19 -5.08 14.68
N LEU A 160 0.20 -5.00 13.77
CA LEU A 160 -0.49 -3.75 13.41
C LEU A 160 -1.12 -3.02 14.60
N PHE A 161 -1.55 -3.74 15.62
CA PHE A 161 -2.20 -3.14 16.80
C PHE A 161 -1.27 -3.08 18.02
N ILE A 162 0.04 -3.21 17.81
CA ILE A 162 1.07 -3.04 18.84
C ILE A 162 1.78 -1.71 18.60
N CYS A 163 1.89 -0.86 19.64
CA CYS A 163 2.59 0.41 19.53
C CYS A 163 4.09 0.20 19.31
N LYS A 164 4.72 1.09 18.54
CA LYS A 164 6.15 1.06 18.24
C LYS A 164 7.02 0.95 19.50
N GLN A 165 6.71 1.73 20.51
CA GLN A 165 7.43 1.69 21.79
C GLN A 165 7.34 0.33 22.48
N THR A 166 6.22 -0.39 22.37
CA THR A 166 6.05 -1.74 22.90
C THR A 166 6.88 -2.76 22.14
N LEU A 167 6.98 -2.63 20.81
CA LEU A 167 7.83 -3.48 19.96
C LEU A 167 9.31 -3.27 20.29
N GLN A 168 9.73 -2.03 20.47
CA GLN A 168 11.11 -1.71 20.85
C GLN A 168 11.44 -2.30 22.22
N ARG A 169 10.59 -2.07 23.24
CA ARG A 169 10.76 -2.66 24.58
C ARG A 169 10.82 -4.18 24.53
N TYR A 170 10.01 -4.81 23.66
CA TYR A 170 10.07 -6.25 23.45
C TYR A 170 11.45 -6.70 22.95
N CYS A 171 12.04 -5.97 22.02
CA CYS A 171 13.40 -6.27 21.54
C CYS A 171 14.42 -6.15 22.67
N ASP A 172 14.35 -5.08 23.48
CA ASP A 172 15.28 -4.84 24.60
C ASP A 172 15.17 -5.96 25.66
N GLU A 173 13.95 -6.28 26.09
CA GLU A 173 13.68 -7.35 27.09
C GLU A 173 14.14 -8.74 26.62
N ASN A 174 14.07 -9.01 25.31
CA ASN A 174 14.47 -10.28 24.72
C ASN A 174 15.90 -10.27 24.14
N LYS A 175 16.65 -9.18 24.35
CA LYS A 175 18.04 -9.00 23.86
C LYS A 175 18.16 -9.22 22.36
N ILE A 176 17.17 -8.74 21.59
CA ILE A 176 17.16 -8.80 20.14
C ILE A 176 17.87 -7.55 19.62
N LYS A 177 18.92 -7.73 18.86
CA LYS A 177 19.60 -6.62 18.16
C LYS A 177 18.69 -6.01 17.09
N TYR A 178 18.72 -4.69 16.94
CA TYR A 178 18.04 -3.94 15.90
C TYR A 178 18.81 -2.67 15.55
N GLY A 179 18.60 -2.18 14.35
CA GLY A 179 19.13 -0.90 13.89
C GLY A 179 18.21 0.25 14.24
N ILE A 180 18.79 1.40 14.57
CA ILE A 180 18.07 2.67 14.73
C ILE A 180 18.29 3.47 13.46
N ASP A 181 17.19 3.94 12.84
CA ASP A 181 17.22 4.77 11.65
C ASP A 181 17.41 6.24 12.02
N GLU A 182 18.58 6.77 11.75
CA GLU A 182 18.96 8.16 12.04
C GLU A 182 18.22 9.17 11.17
N THR A 183 17.67 8.74 10.02
CA THR A 183 16.94 9.64 9.10
C THR A 183 15.50 9.91 9.51
N ASN A 184 15.00 9.27 10.54
CA ASN A 184 13.63 9.48 11.06
C ASN A 184 13.40 10.86 11.66
N GLU A 185 14.45 11.64 11.90
CA GLU A 185 14.38 12.99 12.52
C GLU A 185 14.23 14.13 11.50
N LEU A 186 14.38 13.86 10.19
CA LEU A 186 14.28 14.91 9.18
C LEU A 186 12.82 15.25 8.86
N ASP A 187 12.39 16.46 9.21
CA ASP A 187 11.03 17.02 9.00
C ASP A 187 10.64 17.23 7.50
N ILE A 188 11.41 16.69 6.57
CA ILE A 188 11.24 16.90 5.12
C ILE A 188 9.98 16.23 4.56
N TYR A 189 9.49 15.19 5.22
CA TYR A 189 8.35 14.40 4.72
C TYR A 189 7.07 14.71 5.49
N GLU A 190 5.93 14.83 4.77
CA GLU A 190 4.60 15.02 5.36
C GLU A 190 4.32 14.01 6.50
N ARG A 191 4.79 12.78 6.37
CA ARG A 191 4.63 11.74 7.37
C ARG A 191 5.35 12.05 8.70
N ASN A 192 6.51 12.69 8.65
CA ASN A 192 7.23 13.09 9.87
C ASN A 192 6.51 14.20 10.62
N ARG A 193 5.90 15.15 9.88
CA ARG A 193 5.03 16.18 10.48
C ARG A 193 3.81 15.58 11.18
N VAL A 194 3.16 14.62 10.54
CA VAL A 194 2.02 13.88 11.12
C VAL A 194 2.44 13.11 12.37
N ARG A 195 3.59 12.43 12.33
CA ARG A 195 4.16 11.71 13.48
C ARG A 195 4.37 12.66 14.68
N LYS A 196 4.94 13.84 14.43
CA LYS A 196 5.14 14.88 15.45
C LYS A 196 3.80 15.40 16.01
N THR A 197 2.77 15.55 15.15
CA THR A 197 1.43 15.93 15.61
C THR A 197 0.84 14.86 16.52
N ILE A 198 0.88 13.59 16.11
CA ILE A 198 0.31 12.47 16.88
C ILE A 198 1.09 12.23 18.18
N SER A 199 2.41 12.43 18.20
CA SER A 199 3.22 12.25 19.40
C SER A 199 2.88 13.24 20.53
N ASN A 200 2.26 14.37 20.19
CA ASN A 200 1.77 15.36 21.16
C ASN A 200 0.36 15.05 21.68
N TRP A 201 -0.31 14.04 21.16
CA TRP A 201 -1.64 13.66 21.62
C TRP A 201 -1.60 12.99 22.99
N SER A 202 -2.59 13.30 23.80
CA SER A 202 -2.89 12.57 25.02
C SER A 202 -3.38 11.15 24.70
N LEU A 203 -3.32 10.25 25.67
CA LEU A 203 -3.85 8.90 25.52
C LEU A 203 -5.35 8.88 25.17
N ASN A 204 -6.12 9.85 25.67
CA ASN A 204 -7.54 9.98 25.36
C ASN A 204 -7.76 10.38 23.91
N GLU A 205 -6.99 11.32 23.36
CA GLU A 205 -7.07 11.73 21.96
C GLU A 205 -6.72 10.57 21.02
N VAL A 206 -5.67 9.81 21.33
CA VAL A 206 -5.31 8.59 20.58
C VAL A 206 -6.43 7.56 20.62
N TYR A 207 -7.03 7.34 21.81
CA TYR A 207 -8.13 6.40 21.98
C TYR A 207 -9.37 6.81 21.18
N ASP A 208 -9.78 8.08 21.30
CA ASP A 208 -10.97 8.60 20.62
C ASP A 208 -10.80 8.60 19.12
N PHE A 209 -9.63 8.99 18.61
CA PHE A 209 -9.32 8.94 17.19
C PHE A 209 -9.37 7.49 16.67
N LYS A 210 -8.70 6.55 17.35
CA LYS A 210 -8.76 5.12 17.03
C LYS A 210 -10.20 4.61 16.98
N LYS A 211 -10.99 4.91 18.01
CA LYS A 211 -12.38 4.50 18.11
C LYS A 211 -13.23 5.02 16.96
N ALA A 212 -13.04 6.31 16.61
CA ALA A 212 -13.75 6.91 15.48
C ALA A 212 -13.37 6.25 14.14
N VAL A 213 -12.07 5.98 13.91
CA VAL A 213 -11.59 5.30 12.71
C VAL A 213 -12.12 3.87 12.61
N LEU A 214 -12.06 3.10 13.70
CA LEU A 214 -12.55 1.71 13.72
C LEU A 214 -14.07 1.64 13.54
N LYS A 215 -14.82 2.59 14.12
CA LYS A 215 -16.27 2.71 13.92
C LYS A 215 -16.57 2.96 12.45
N TYR A 216 -15.95 3.97 11.84
CA TYR A 216 -16.10 4.25 10.41
C TYR A 216 -15.83 3.02 9.55
N ASN A 217 -14.69 2.38 9.75
CA ASN A 217 -14.30 1.20 8.98
C ASN A 217 -15.31 0.05 9.12
N LYS A 218 -15.88 -0.15 10.32
CA LYS A 218 -16.93 -1.15 10.55
C LYS A 218 -18.22 -0.81 9.84
N GLU A 219 -18.69 0.43 9.94
CA GLU A 219 -19.92 0.90 9.34
C GLU A 219 -19.87 0.84 7.80
N HIS A 220 -18.72 1.11 7.21
CA HIS A 220 -18.52 1.12 5.75
C HIS A 220 -17.99 -0.21 5.19
N SER A 221 -17.77 -1.23 6.02
CA SER A 221 -17.14 -2.47 5.60
C SER A 221 -17.89 -3.21 4.50
N SER A 222 -19.20 -3.27 4.57
CA SER A 222 -20.03 -3.94 3.55
C SER A 222 -19.93 -3.25 2.20
N PHE A 223 -20.00 -1.91 2.20
CA PHE A 223 -19.85 -1.12 0.97
C PHE A 223 -18.41 -1.25 0.41
N ALA A 224 -17.40 -1.19 1.27
CA ALA A 224 -16.00 -1.36 0.86
C ALA A 224 -15.75 -2.73 0.21
N ASN A 225 -16.31 -3.80 0.78
CA ASN A 225 -16.21 -5.14 0.23
C ASN A 225 -16.96 -5.26 -1.12
N PHE A 226 -18.14 -4.65 -1.21
CA PHE A 226 -18.91 -4.63 -2.46
C PHE A 226 -18.14 -3.93 -3.57
N VAL A 227 -17.56 -2.76 -3.30
CA VAL A 227 -16.71 -2.03 -4.26
C VAL A 227 -15.49 -2.86 -4.67
N GLU A 228 -14.82 -3.51 -3.72
CA GLU A 228 -13.65 -4.34 -4.00
C GLU A 228 -14.00 -5.50 -4.96
N LEU A 229 -15.11 -6.20 -4.70
CA LEU A 229 -15.60 -7.27 -5.58
C LEU A 229 -16.02 -6.74 -6.95
N SER A 230 -16.74 -5.61 -6.99
CA SER A 230 -17.14 -4.95 -8.23
C SER A 230 -15.94 -4.53 -9.07
N TYR A 231 -14.86 -4.06 -8.43
CA TYR A 231 -13.64 -3.70 -9.15
C TYR A 231 -12.91 -4.92 -9.71
N ILE A 232 -12.84 -6.03 -8.95
CA ILE A 232 -12.27 -7.29 -9.43
C ILE A 232 -13.03 -7.77 -10.69
N GLU A 233 -14.35 -7.72 -10.66
CA GLU A 233 -15.19 -8.13 -11.80
C GLU A 233 -15.05 -7.18 -12.98
N PHE A 234 -15.00 -5.86 -12.74
CA PHE A 234 -14.75 -4.83 -13.75
C PHE A 234 -13.41 -5.05 -14.47
N LYS A 235 -12.35 -5.32 -13.71
CA LYS A 235 -11.02 -5.62 -14.23
C LYS A 235 -10.98 -6.93 -15.01
N LYS A 236 -11.62 -7.98 -14.50
CA LYS A 236 -11.74 -9.30 -15.17
C LYS A 236 -12.44 -9.19 -16.52
N ASN A 237 -13.45 -8.32 -16.62
CA ASN A 237 -14.17 -8.00 -17.84
C ASN A 237 -13.48 -6.91 -18.68
N LYS A 238 -12.18 -6.70 -18.50
CA LYS A 238 -11.36 -5.73 -19.26
C LYS A 238 -11.94 -4.30 -19.23
N TYR A 239 -12.54 -3.90 -18.11
CA TYR A 239 -13.11 -2.56 -17.90
C TYR A 239 -14.29 -2.23 -18.84
N ARG A 240 -15.23 -3.16 -19.00
CA ARG A 240 -16.41 -2.98 -19.86
C ARG A 240 -17.26 -1.77 -19.42
N TYR A 241 -17.59 -0.94 -20.40
CA TYR A 241 -18.40 0.26 -20.20
C TYR A 241 -19.83 -0.05 -19.73
N ASP A 242 -20.50 -1.06 -20.33
CA ASP A 242 -21.85 -1.47 -19.95
C ASP A 242 -21.94 -1.98 -18.49
N TYR A 243 -20.87 -2.63 -17.99
CA TYR A 243 -20.77 -2.99 -16.58
C TYR A 243 -20.65 -1.75 -15.69
N PHE A 244 -19.85 -0.78 -16.09
CA PHE A 244 -19.61 0.45 -15.35
C PHE A 244 -20.87 1.29 -15.18
N VAL A 245 -21.62 1.56 -16.26
CA VAL A 245 -22.80 2.43 -16.23
C VAL A 245 -23.99 1.84 -15.48
N ARG A 246 -24.02 0.53 -15.25
CA ARG A 246 -25.05 -0.15 -14.44
C ARG A 246 -24.82 -0.01 -12.94
N GLN A 247 -23.64 0.47 -12.52
CA GLN A 247 -23.33 0.65 -11.11
C GLN A 247 -23.86 1.98 -10.60
N ASP A 248 -24.18 2.04 -9.29
CA ASP A 248 -24.51 3.30 -8.63
C ASP A 248 -23.33 4.27 -8.64
N ASP A 249 -23.60 5.58 -8.63
CA ASP A 249 -22.61 6.65 -8.67
C ASP A 249 -21.47 6.47 -7.64
N GLY A 250 -21.83 6.02 -6.43
CA GLY A 250 -20.86 5.75 -5.38
C GLY A 250 -19.89 4.63 -5.74
N VAL A 251 -20.35 3.58 -6.43
CA VAL A 251 -19.52 2.48 -6.91
C VAL A 251 -18.70 2.92 -8.13
N GLN A 252 -19.33 3.63 -9.08
CA GLN A 252 -18.66 4.18 -10.27
C GLN A 252 -17.47 5.04 -9.87
N TYR A 253 -17.60 5.85 -8.79
CA TYR A 253 -16.50 6.66 -8.25
C TYR A 253 -15.24 5.81 -7.98
N TYR A 254 -15.40 4.71 -7.27
CA TYR A 254 -14.26 3.86 -6.92
C TYR A 254 -13.78 2.99 -8.07
N LEU A 255 -14.66 2.57 -8.98
CA LEU A 255 -14.25 1.85 -10.19
C LEU A 255 -13.31 2.69 -11.05
N ILE A 256 -13.66 3.98 -11.28
CA ILE A 256 -12.79 4.92 -12.02
C ILE A 256 -11.54 5.24 -11.21
N TYR A 257 -11.65 5.49 -9.91
CA TYR A 257 -10.49 5.75 -9.06
C TYR A 257 -9.45 4.62 -9.16
N TYR A 258 -9.88 3.37 -8.98
CA TYR A 258 -8.97 2.22 -9.05
C TYR A 258 -8.48 1.92 -10.46
N PHE A 259 -9.31 2.14 -11.47
CA PHE A 259 -8.88 2.08 -12.86
C PHE A 259 -7.72 3.04 -13.12
N LEU A 260 -7.86 4.31 -12.75
CA LEU A 260 -6.80 5.30 -12.94
C LEU A 260 -5.50 4.93 -12.19
N ILE A 261 -5.62 4.42 -10.96
CA ILE A 261 -4.46 3.93 -10.19
C ILE A 261 -3.79 2.73 -10.88
N ASP A 262 -4.56 1.76 -11.38
CA ASP A 262 -4.01 0.61 -12.12
C ASP A 262 -3.31 1.06 -13.42
N GLN A 263 -3.79 2.13 -14.04
CA GLN A 263 -3.16 2.76 -15.20
C GLN A 263 -2.00 3.70 -14.83
N LYS A 264 -1.51 3.65 -13.58
CA LYS A 264 -0.37 4.45 -13.06
C LYS A 264 -0.62 5.96 -13.00
N ILE A 265 -1.86 6.39 -13.06
CA ILE A 265 -2.22 7.80 -12.87
C ILE A 265 -2.24 8.06 -11.35
N SER A 266 -1.26 8.83 -10.89
CA SER A 266 -1.12 9.12 -9.46
C SER A 266 -2.13 10.17 -8.98
N ASN A 267 -2.72 9.90 -7.81
CA ASN A 267 -3.59 10.83 -7.08
C ASN A 267 -4.71 11.49 -7.92
N PRO A 268 -5.60 10.70 -8.55
CA PRO A 268 -6.74 11.29 -9.24
C PRO A 268 -7.60 12.08 -8.23
N ASN A 269 -7.80 13.37 -8.48
CA ASN A 269 -8.60 14.21 -7.58
C ASN A 269 -10.11 13.93 -7.75
N GLU A 270 -10.88 14.21 -6.70
CA GLU A 270 -12.32 13.96 -6.66
C GLU A 270 -13.08 14.64 -7.80
N ASN A 271 -12.78 15.92 -8.09
CA ASN A 271 -13.44 16.66 -9.15
C ASN A 271 -13.23 16.02 -10.53
N LYS A 272 -12.04 15.50 -10.77
CA LYS A 272 -11.73 14.79 -12.03
C LYS A 272 -12.56 13.51 -12.13
N ILE A 273 -12.64 12.71 -11.06
CA ILE A 273 -13.43 11.47 -11.05
C ILE A 273 -14.90 11.77 -11.28
N ILE A 274 -15.47 12.76 -10.58
CA ILE A 274 -16.87 13.19 -10.78
C ILE A 274 -17.11 13.64 -12.22
N SER A 275 -16.16 14.38 -12.81
CA SER A 275 -16.27 14.82 -14.20
C SER A 275 -16.24 13.63 -15.17
N LEU A 276 -15.42 12.60 -14.89
CA LEU A 276 -15.39 11.38 -15.68
C LEU A 276 -16.69 10.58 -15.58
N ILE A 277 -17.27 10.45 -14.37
CA ILE A 277 -18.58 9.82 -14.20
C ILE A 277 -19.64 10.53 -15.02
N LYS A 278 -19.67 11.87 -14.98
CA LYS A 278 -20.60 12.69 -15.80
C LYS A 278 -20.33 12.53 -17.30
N PHE A 279 -19.09 12.41 -17.71
CA PHE A 279 -18.71 12.15 -19.09
C PHE A 279 -19.24 10.80 -19.56
N PHE A 280 -19.03 9.75 -18.77
CA PHE A 280 -19.53 8.40 -19.07
C PHE A 280 -21.05 8.25 -18.91
N GLY A 281 -21.70 9.02 -18.04
CA GLY A 281 -23.15 8.95 -17.80
C GLY A 281 -24.02 9.63 -18.86
N LYS A 282 -23.43 10.46 -19.75
CA LYS A 282 -24.12 10.99 -20.92
C LYS A 282 -24.07 9.92 -22.01
N GLN A 283 -25.10 9.86 -22.87
CA GLN A 283 -25.04 9.02 -24.07
C GLN A 283 -23.68 9.24 -24.76
N ILE A 284 -22.78 8.27 -24.61
CA ILE A 284 -21.41 8.44 -25.05
C ILE A 284 -21.35 8.35 -26.57
N ASN A 285 -20.90 9.43 -27.18
CA ASN A 285 -20.28 9.33 -28.48
C ASN A 285 -18.92 8.66 -28.27
N LYS A 286 -18.74 7.42 -28.74
CA LYS A 286 -17.49 6.64 -28.62
C LYS A 286 -16.28 7.33 -29.28
N GLU A 287 -16.54 8.30 -30.15
CA GLU A 287 -15.50 9.13 -30.78
C GLU A 287 -14.92 10.18 -29.82
N LYS A 288 -15.57 10.43 -28.65
CA LYS A 288 -15.11 11.43 -27.69
C LYS A 288 -14.18 10.85 -26.64
N ALA A 289 -13.12 11.59 -26.34
CA ALA A 289 -12.17 11.30 -25.29
C ALA A 289 -12.12 12.41 -24.24
N TYR A 290 -11.84 12.06 -22.98
CA TYR A 290 -11.71 13.04 -21.89
C TYR A 290 -10.28 13.05 -21.37
N ARG A 291 -9.68 14.25 -21.28
CA ARG A 291 -8.28 14.43 -20.86
C ARG A 291 -8.07 14.10 -19.38
N VAL A 292 -7.20 13.15 -19.08
CA VAL A 292 -6.85 12.75 -17.71
C VAL A 292 -5.49 13.28 -17.25
N GLN A 293 -4.52 13.35 -18.16
CA GLN A 293 -3.20 13.97 -17.98
C GLN A 293 -2.76 14.67 -19.29
N GLU A 294 -1.56 15.23 -19.31
CA GLU A 294 -1.07 16.12 -20.37
C GLU A 294 -1.33 15.60 -21.80
N ASN A 295 -1.00 14.35 -22.09
CA ASN A 295 -1.22 13.73 -23.40
C ASN A 295 -2.02 12.43 -23.28
N LEU A 296 -2.74 12.23 -22.19
CA LEU A 296 -3.43 11.01 -21.89
C LEU A 296 -4.93 11.24 -21.71
N TYR A 297 -5.71 10.53 -22.47
CA TYR A 297 -7.17 10.66 -22.52
C TYR A 297 -7.82 9.32 -22.20
N ILE A 298 -9.01 9.37 -21.62
CA ILE A 298 -9.86 8.20 -21.36
C ILE A 298 -11.05 8.24 -22.31
N HIS A 299 -11.39 7.09 -22.87
CA HIS A 299 -12.51 6.94 -23.80
C HIS A 299 -13.12 5.54 -23.69
N VAL A 300 -14.24 5.33 -24.41
CA VAL A 300 -14.78 3.98 -24.65
C VAL A 300 -14.38 3.58 -26.06
N ASN A 301 -13.61 2.51 -26.20
CA ASN A 301 -13.15 2.02 -27.51
C ASN A 301 -14.25 1.26 -28.27
N GLU A 302 -13.94 0.78 -29.47
CA GLU A 302 -14.87 0.03 -30.34
C GLU A 302 -15.41 -1.25 -29.70
N ASP A 303 -14.62 -1.88 -28.80
CA ASP A 303 -14.98 -3.10 -28.07
C ASP A 303 -15.85 -2.84 -26.83
N ASP A 304 -16.35 -1.62 -26.62
CA ASP A 304 -17.06 -1.19 -25.41
C ASP A 304 -16.22 -1.26 -24.12
N LEU A 305 -14.92 -1.02 -24.22
CA LEU A 305 -14.01 -1.01 -23.08
C LEU A 305 -13.60 0.42 -22.73
N ILE A 306 -13.60 0.73 -21.43
CA ILE A 306 -12.96 1.96 -20.92
C ILE A 306 -11.45 1.78 -21.01
N SER A 307 -10.79 2.62 -21.78
CA SER A 307 -9.36 2.55 -22.07
C SER A 307 -8.70 3.93 -22.09
N LEU A 308 -7.38 3.93 -22.06
CA LEU A 308 -6.58 5.13 -22.22
C LEU A 308 -5.98 5.20 -23.63
N ILE A 309 -5.94 6.39 -24.18
CA ILE A 309 -5.29 6.69 -25.44
C ILE A 309 -4.36 7.89 -25.28
N SER A 310 -3.20 7.86 -25.90
CA SER A 310 -2.25 8.97 -25.91
C SER A 310 -2.34 9.69 -27.26
N TYR A 311 -2.41 11.03 -27.22
CA TYR A 311 -2.31 11.87 -28.40
C TYR A 311 -1.01 12.68 -28.33
N ASP A 312 -0.34 12.86 -29.47
CA ASP A 312 0.77 13.81 -29.57
C ASP A 312 0.26 15.25 -29.46
N LYS A 313 1.10 16.16 -28.94
CA LYS A 313 0.71 17.57 -28.72
C LYS A 313 0.18 18.23 -29.96
N ASN A 314 0.60 17.82 -31.15
CA ASN A 314 0.19 18.39 -32.43
C ASN A 314 -1.16 17.86 -32.94
N ASP A 315 -1.59 16.66 -32.46
CA ASP A 315 -2.82 16.03 -32.92
C ASP A 315 -4.06 16.51 -32.13
N VAL A 316 -3.85 17.16 -30.97
CA VAL A 316 -4.91 17.54 -30.03
C VAL A 316 -5.58 18.88 -30.43
N ILE A 317 -4.93 19.72 -31.22
CA ILE A 317 -5.39 21.11 -31.45
C ILE A 317 -6.63 21.17 -32.35
N ASP A 318 -6.89 20.14 -33.17
CA ASP A 318 -7.96 20.16 -34.20
C ASP A 318 -9.00 19.02 -34.09
N ASP A 319 -8.97 18.19 -33.04
CA ASP A 319 -9.95 17.09 -32.90
C ASP A 319 -11.19 17.54 -32.10
N PRO A 320 -12.36 17.77 -32.76
CA PRO A 320 -13.59 18.18 -32.07
C PRO A 320 -14.16 17.13 -31.09
N ASN A 321 -13.60 15.92 -31.07
CA ASN A 321 -14.01 14.81 -30.22
C ASN A 321 -13.33 14.85 -28.84
N ILE A 322 -12.30 15.68 -28.67
CA ILE A 322 -11.59 15.85 -27.41
C ILE A 322 -12.31 16.88 -26.54
N ILE A 323 -12.78 16.46 -25.38
CA ILE A 323 -13.39 17.34 -24.38
C ILE A 323 -12.30 17.84 -23.44
N GLU A 324 -11.80 19.04 -23.66
CA GLU A 324 -10.99 19.75 -22.68
C GLU A 324 -11.88 20.45 -21.65
N LYS A 325 -11.49 20.33 -20.36
CA LYS A 325 -12.11 21.15 -19.33
C LYS A 325 -11.60 22.57 -19.50
N GLN A 326 -12.46 23.49 -19.94
CA GLN A 326 -12.16 24.91 -19.77
C GLN A 326 -11.86 25.12 -18.28
N ALA A 327 -10.66 25.60 -17.99
CA ALA A 327 -10.29 26.02 -16.63
C ALA A 327 -11.28 27.15 -16.26
N GLY A 328 -12.25 26.81 -15.44
CA GLY A 328 -13.09 27.81 -14.80
C GLY A 328 -12.20 28.59 -13.83
N ASN A 329 -12.19 29.90 -13.99
CA ASN A 329 -11.61 30.85 -13.05
C ASN A 329 -12.10 30.64 -11.62
#